data_8e0fe82d996cc8b9e7a8596045a45a8c
#
_entry.id   8e0fe82d996cc8b9e7a8596045a45a8c
#
_cell.length_a   1.000
_cell.length_b   1.000
_cell.length_c   1.000
_cell.angle_alpha   90.00
_cell.angle_beta   90.00
_cell.angle_gamma   90.00
#
_symmetry.space_group_name_H-M   'P 1'
#
loop_
_entity.id
_entity.type
_entity.pdbx_description
1 polymer ?
#
loop_
_entity_poly.entity_id
_entity_poly.type
_entity_poly.pdbx_seq_one_letter_code
_entity_poly.pdbx_strand_id
1 'polypeptide(L)'
;NYMKNFTDDFTFVKGGDTRQKSILNCLEEVNTKYVMISDVARACIPQNVIENLLNEKENADCIVPVLNVTDTVIYETNTINRDYVKLIQTPQLSNTKTLKNALNTTIEFTDESSAIKNINGTIKYIQGSVESKKLTLGNELNDLPCLKKPSKNFFTGTGLDIHAFEDNKEMFLGGIKLPYDFGFKAHSDGDVLIHSVIDALLGAIGAGDIGEFFPDTDEKYKGIDSKILLEHIITFLCNVGYEIVNIDLTIIAQKPKINPFKNEIKSSMAKLMHIDKQFINIKATTAEKMGFIGREEGIAVQSIAT
;
A
#
# COMPACT_ATOMS: atom_id res chain seq x y z
N ASN A 1 -6.75 2.95 -6.50
CA ASN A 1 -6.85 4.36 -6.91
C ASN A 1 -5.57 5.19 -6.67
N TYR A 2 -4.66 4.74 -5.81
CA TYR A 2 -3.38 5.42 -5.52
C TYR A 2 -2.59 5.76 -6.79
N MET A 3 -2.53 4.85 -7.77
CA MET A 3 -1.80 5.07 -9.03
C MET A 3 -2.40 6.16 -9.91
N LYS A 4 -3.69 6.48 -9.78
CA LYS A 4 -4.35 7.58 -10.55
C LYS A 4 -3.81 8.96 -10.21
N ASN A 5 -3.19 9.13 -9.05
CA ASN A 5 -2.60 10.40 -8.63
C ASN A 5 -1.24 10.70 -9.28
N PHE A 6 -0.67 9.73 -10.01
CA PHE A 6 0.67 9.88 -10.62
C PHE A 6 0.65 10.18 -12.11
N THR A 7 -0.36 9.72 -12.85
CA THR A 7 -0.50 9.99 -14.29
C THR A 7 -1.89 9.60 -14.79
N ASP A 8 -2.39 10.32 -15.79
CA ASP A 8 -3.62 9.99 -16.52
C ASP A 8 -3.41 8.94 -17.62
N ASP A 9 -2.16 8.47 -17.82
CA ASP A 9 -1.78 7.57 -18.91
C ASP A 9 -2.01 6.08 -18.59
N PHE A 10 -2.77 5.74 -17.55
CA PHE A 10 -3.05 4.35 -17.19
C PHE A 10 -4.45 3.91 -17.56
N THR A 11 -4.53 2.74 -18.21
CA THR A 11 -5.77 1.99 -18.36
C THR A 11 -5.81 0.85 -17.35
N PHE A 12 -6.82 0.85 -16.47
CA PHE A 12 -7.05 -0.23 -15.52
C PHE A 12 -7.97 -1.27 -16.13
N VAL A 13 -7.48 -2.51 -16.20
CA VAL A 13 -8.22 -3.65 -16.69
C VAL A 13 -8.53 -4.61 -15.55
N LYS A 14 -9.77 -5.13 -15.50
CA LYS A 14 -10.15 -6.12 -14.50
C LYS A 14 -9.33 -7.41 -14.68
N GLY A 15 -8.66 -7.85 -13.62
CA GLY A 15 -7.95 -9.13 -13.62
C GLY A 15 -8.88 -10.32 -13.81
N GLY A 16 -8.30 -11.44 -14.24
CA GLY A 16 -8.98 -12.75 -14.29
C GLY A 16 -8.58 -13.61 -13.08
N ASP A 17 -9.10 -14.84 -13.05
CA ASP A 17 -8.86 -15.81 -11.97
C ASP A 17 -7.42 -16.35 -11.97
N THR A 18 -6.70 -16.20 -13.08
CA THR A 18 -5.28 -16.58 -13.23
C THR A 18 -4.46 -15.42 -13.79
N ARG A 19 -3.11 -15.51 -13.64
CA ARG A 19 -2.18 -14.54 -14.25
C ARG A 19 -2.37 -14.49 -15.78
N GLN A 20 -2.48 -15.65 -16.41
CA GLN A 20 -2.70 -15.75 -17.87
C GLN A 20 -3.99 -15.06 -18.30
N LYS A 21 -5.09 -15.26 -17.58
CA LYS A 21 -6.37 -14.62 -17.88
C LYS A 21 -6.32 -13.11 -17.68
N SER A 22 -5.60 -12.65 -16.65
CA SER A 22 -5.39 -11.21 -16.43
C SER A 22 -4.60 -10.57 -17.58
N ILE A 23 -3.57 -11.26 -18.08
CA ILE A 23 -2.79 -10.79 -19.23
C ILE A 23 -3.65 -10.75 -20.49
N LEU A 24 -4.46 -11.78 -20.76
CA LEU A 24 -5.38 -11.80 -21.91
C LEU A 24 -6.34 -10.62 -21.87
N ASN A 25 -6.93 -10.33 -20.70
CA ASN A 25 -7.83 -9.19 -20.55
C ASN A 25 -7.11 -7.86 -20.86
N CYS A 26 -5.87 -7.69 -20.38
CA CYS A 26 -5.07 -6.50 -20.71
C CYS A 26 -4.71 -6.41 -22.20
N LEU A 27 -4.43 -7.54 -22.83
CA LEU A 27 -4.08 -7.58 -24.26
C LEU A 27 -5.23 -7.15 -25.17
N GLU A 28 -6.50 -7.21 -24.73
CA GLU A 28 -7.62 -6.70 -25.51
C GLU A 28 -7.55 -5.17 -25.71
N GLU A 29 -6.93 -4.46 -24.78
CA GLU A 29 -6.72 -3.00 -24.84
C GLU A 29 -5.43 -2.62 -25.60
N VAL A 30 -4.58 -3.61 -25.96
CA VAL A 30 -3.28 -3.37 -26.60
C VAL A 30 -3.40 -3.40 -28.11
N ASN A 31 -3.08 -2.26 -28.76
CA ASN A 31 -3.13 -2.08 -30.21
C ASN A 31 -1.75 -1.98 -30.89
N THR A 32 -0.67 -2.09 -30.12
CA THR A 32 0.71 -1.99 -30.63
C THR A 32 1.21 -3.34 -31.17
N LYS A 33 2.16 -3.30 -32.11
CA LYS A 33 2.80 -4.50 -32.69
C LYS A 33 3.52 -5.34 -31.64
N TYR A 34 4.12 -4.69 -30.65
CA TYR A 34 4.85 -5.32 -29.56
C TYR A 34 4.24 -4.93 -28.22
N VAL A 35 4.30 -5.83 -27.25
CA VAL A 35 3.87 -5.62 -25.89
C VAL A 35 4.97 -6.07 -24.91
N MET A 36 5.19 -5.30 -23.88
CA MET A 36 6.11 -5.62 -22.79
C MET A 36 5.31 -6.01 -21.54
N ILE A 37 5.48 -7.23 -21.06
CA ILE A 37 4.80 -7.73 -19.85
C ILE A 37 5.81 -7.76 -18.70
N SER A 38 5.46 -7.08 -17.61
CA SER A 38 6.29 -7.04 -16.40
C SER A 38 5.50 -7.42 -15.16
N ASP A 39 6.15 -8.13 -14.26
CA ASP A 39 5.61 -8.36 -12.92
C ASP A 39 5.79 -7.09 -12.08
N VAL A 40 4.75 -6.62 -11.41
CA VAL A 40 4.79 -5.48 -10.46
C VAL A 40 5.86 -5.71 -9.36
N ALA A 41 6.10 -6.96 -9.01
CA ALA A 41 7.11 -7.33 -8.02
C ALA A 41 8.57 -7.13 -8.47
N ARG A 42 8.83 -6.59 -9.67
CA ARG A 42 10.17 -6.21 -10.16
C ARG A 42 10.27 -4.69 -10.24
N ALA A 43 10.53 -4.07 -9.11
CA ALA A 43 10.51 -2.61 -8.97
C ALA A 43 11.74 -1.91 -9.60
N CYS A 44 12.90 -2.59 -9.63
CA CYS A 44 14.17 -1.99 -10.04
C CYS A 44 14.65 -2.57 -11.36
N ILE A 45 13.97 -2.25 -12.45
CA ILE A 45 14.37 -2.69 -13.79
C ILE A 45 15.32 -1.64 -14.37
N PRO A 46 16.62 -1.97 -14.61
CA PRO A 46 17.56 -1.01 -15.20
C PRO A 46 17.15 -0.62 -16.62
N GLN A 47 17.39 0.63 -16.98
CA GLN A 47 17.04 1.17 -18.29
C GLN A 47 17.70 0.40 -19.44
N ASN A 48 18.94 -0.02 -19.28
CA ASN A 48 19.68 -0.80 -20.29
C ASN A 48 19.00 -2.15 -20.61
N VAL A 49 18.31 -2.78 -19.66
CA VAL A 49 17.54 -4.01 -19.91
C VAL A 49 16.36 -3.71 -20.83
N ILE A 50 15.66 -2.58 -20.61
CA ILE A 50 14.54 -2.14 -21.47
C ILE A 50 15.06 -1.79 -22.86
N GLU A 51 16.15 -1.05 -22.98
CA GLU A 51 16.77 -0.69 -24.25
C GLU A 51 17.21 -1.93 -25.03
N ASN A 52 17.82 -2.92 -24.38
CA ASN A 52 18.20 -4.18 -25.02
C ASN A 52 16.99 -4.96 -25.54
N LEU A 53 15.89 -5.02 -24.79
CA LEU A 53 14.63 -5.61 -25.25
C LEU A 53 14.13 -4.94 -26.53
N LEU A 54 14.10 -3.61 -26.54
CA LEU A 54 13.62 -2.82 -27.67
C LEU A 54 14.50 -2.97 -28.90
N ASN A 55 15.83 -3.04 -28.73
CA ASN A 55 16.78 -3.21 -29.81
C ASN A 55 16.63 -4.59 -30.50
N GLU A 56 16.23 -5.59 -29.76
CA GLU A 56 16.10 -6.97 -30.25
C GLU A 56 14.69 -7.36 -30.72
N LYS A 57 13.72 -6.45 -30.65
CA LYS A 57 12.28 -6.72 -30.86
C LYS A 57 11.91 -7.40 -32.17
N GLU A 58 12.73 -7.23 -33.25
CA GLU A 58 12.48 -7.82 -34.56
C GLU A 58 13.16 -9.20 -34.73
N ASN A 59 13.96 -9.64 -33.76
CA ASN A 59 14.83 -10.81 -33.89
C ASN A 59 14.19 -12.12 -33.39
N ALA A 60 13.04 -12.05 -32.71
CA ALA A 60 12.26 -13.22 -32.29
C ALA A 60 10.82 -12.81 -31.93
N ASP A 61 9.94 -13.80 -31.76
CA ASP A 61 8.57 -13.59 -31.30
C ASP A 61 8.50 -13.14 -29.84
N CYS A 62 9.50 -13.55 -29.03
CA CYS A 62 9.64 -13.10 -27.64
C CYS A 62 11.12 -12.91 -27.27
N ILE A 63 11.41 -11.76 -26.68
CA ILE A 63 12.74 -11.43 -26.15
C ILE A 63 12.67 -11.50 -24.62
N VAL A 64 13.58 -12.27 -24.02
CA VAL A 64 13.53 -12.66 -22.62
C VAL A 64 14.84 -12.34 -21.91
N PRO A 65 14.84 -11.47 -20.89
CA PRO A 65 16.01 -11.29 -20.04
C PRO A 65 16.24 -12.51 -19.16
N VAL A 66 17.47 -12.97 -19.06
CA VAL A 66 17.84 -14.12 -18.25
C VAL A 66 19.12 -13.87 -17.45
N LEU A 67 19.22 -14.54 -16.30
CA LEU A 67 20.44 -14.67 -15.54
C LEU A 67 20.96 -16.10 -15.60
N ASN A 68 22.28 -16.24 -15.63
CA ASN A 68 22.92 -17.53 -15.44
C ASN A 68 22.87 -17.92 -13.95
N VAL A 69 22.78 -19.19 -13.69
CA VAL A 69 22.83 -19.72 -12.34
C VAL A 69 24.28 -19.90 -11.91
N THR A 70 24.63 -19.34 -10.75
CA THR A 70 25.97 -19.42 -10.15
C THR A 70 26.14 -20.56 -9.18
N ASP A 71 25.06 -20.96 -8.52
CA ASP A 71 25.05 -21.99 -7.52
C ASP A 71 24.84 -23.39 -8.13
N THR A 72 25.13 -24.43 -7.34
CA THR A 72 24.80 -25.80 -7.73
C THR A 72 23.28 -25.99 -7.75
N VAL A 73 22.76 -26.53 -8.84
CA VAL A 73 21.33 -26.79 -9.00
C VAL A 73 21.06 -28.28 -8.84
N ILE A 74 20.12 -28.60 -7.96
CA ILE A 74 19.59 -29.93 -7.78
C ILE A 74 18.16 -29.95 -8.34
N TYR A 75 17.87 -30.86 -9.26
CA TYR A 75 16.52 -31.15 -9.73
C TYR A 75 16.11 -32.55 -9.22
N GLU A 76 15.07 -32.58 -8.40
CA GLU A 76 14.70 -33.74 -7.60
C GLU A 76 15.89 -34.23 -6.70
N THR A 77 16.58 -35.28 -7.06
CA THR A 77 17.74 -35.81 -6.32
C THR A 77 19.06 -35.69 -7.09
N ASN A 78 19.04 -35.16 -8.32
CA ASN A 78 20.20 -35.13 -9.20
C ASN A 78 20.78 -33.74 -9.34
N THR A 79 22.10 -33.61 -9.27
CA THR A 79 22.79 -32.41 -9.67
C THR A 79 22.71 -32.23 -11.18
N ILE A 80 22.22 -31.10 -11.63
CA ILE A 80 22.14 -30.78 -13.07
C ILE A 80 23.23 -29.77 -13.44
N ASN A 81 23.65 -29.78 -14.71
CA ASN A 81 24.62 -28.80 -15.20
C ASN A 81 23.97 -27.40 -15.25
N ARG A 82 24.42 -26.52 -14.38
CA ARG A 82 23.91 -25.14 -14.23
C ARG A 82 24.10 -24.28 -15.47
N ASP A 83 25.05 -24.59 -16.36
CA ASP A 83 25.30 -23.82 -17.58
C ASP A 83 24.08 -23.88 -18.54
N TYR A 84 23.25 -24.91 -18.43
CA TYR A 84 22.01 -25.07 -19.20
C TYR A 84 20.78 -24.50 -18.48
N VAL A 85 20.95 -24.00 -17.25
CA VAL A 85 19.84 -23.44 -16.47
C VAL A 85 19.85 -21.90 -16.58
N LYS A 86 18.70 -21.31 -16.86
CA LYS A 86 18.53 -19.87 -16.93
C LYS A 86 17.42 -19.45 -15.97
N LEU A 87 17.66 -18.38 -15.23
CA LEU A 87 16.61 -17.72 -14.45
C LEU A 87 15.93 -16.68 -15.35
N ILE A 88 14.69 -16.93 -15.70
CA ILE A 88 13.88 -16.06 -16.55
C ILE A 88 13.42 -14.85 -15.73
N GLN A 89 13.56 -13.66 -16.33
CA GLN A 89 13.11 -12.42 -15.73
C GLN A 89 11.98 -11.78 -16.56
N THR A 90 11.27 -10.85 -15.97
CA THR A 90 10.42 -9.88 -16.66
C THR A 90 11.04 -8.48 -16.50
N PRO A 91 10.78 -7.52 -17.41
CA PRO A 91 9.79 -7.60 -18.50
C PRO A 91 10.22 -8.52 -19.63
N GLN A 92 9.24 -9.21 -20.25
CA GLN A 92 9.43 -9.91 -21.52
C GLN A 92 8.77 -9.09 -22.63
N LEU A 93 9.45 -8.95 -23.76
CA LEU A 93 8.93 -8.23 -24.93
C LEU A 93 8.48 -9.23 -25.97
N SER A 94 7.20 -9.18 -26.33
CA SER A 94 6.61 -10.14 -27.29
C SER A 94 5.91 -9.45 -28.43
N ASN A 95 5.86 -10.10 -29.59
CA ASN A 95 4.90 -9.76 -30.63
C ASN A 95 3.48 -9.96 -30.09
N THR A 96 2.67 -8.90 -30.10
CA THR A 96 1.35 -8.88 -29.46
C THR A 96 0.43 -9.95 -30.04
N LYS A 97 0.42 -10.11 -31.37
CA LYS A 97 -0.45 -11.08 -32.06
C LYS A 97 -0.02 -12.52 -31.74
N THR A 98 1.27 -12.80 -31.75
CA THR A 98 1.82 -14.11 -31.40
C THR A 98 1.51 -14.45 -29.94
N LEU A 99 1.66 -13.50 -29.03
CA LEU A 99 1.37 -13.70 -27.61
C LEU A 99 -0.13 -13.95 -27.35
N LYS A 100 -1.02 -13.17 -27.97
CA LYS A 100 -2.48 -13.41 -27.87
C LYS A 100 -2.84 -14.84 -28.31
N ASN A 101 -2.27 -15.29 -29.43
CA ASN A 101 -2.49 -16.64 -29.93
C ASN A 101 -1.93 -17.72 -28.97
N ALA A 102 -0.73 -17.50 -28.44
CA ALA A 102 -0.07 -18.44 -27.52
C ALA A 102 -0.81 -18.63 -26.20
N LEU A 103 -1.39 -17.54 -25.67
CA LEU A 103 -2.11 -17.58 -24.39
C LEU A 103 -3.58 -18.04 -24.52
N ASN A 104 -4.12 -18.11 -25.75
CA ASN A 104 -5.49 -18.56 -25.99
C ASN A 104 -5.59 -20.10 -25.95
N THR A 105 -5.36 -20.68 -24.78
CA THR A 105 -5.33 -22.13 -24.54
C THR A 105 -5.80 -22.43 -23.12
N THR A 106 -6.16 -23.68 -22.86
CA THR A 106 -6.47 -24.17 -21.52
C THR A 106 -5.22 -24.55 -20.69
N ILE A 107 -4.04 -24.59 -21.33
CA ILE A 107 -2.77 -24.84 -20.63
C ILE A 107 -2.35 -23.54 -19.93
N GLU A 108 -2.04 -23.65 -18.64
CA GLU A 108 -1.50 -22.50 -17.88
C GLU A 108 0.02 -22.47 -17.97
N PHE A 109 0.53 -21.28 -18.32
CA PHE A 109 1.97 -21.02 -18.39
C PHE A 109 2.38 -20.03 -17.28
N THR A 110 3.58 -20.23 -16.76
CA THR A 110 4.14 -19.36 -15.71
C THR A 110 4.71 -18.05 -16.27
N ASP A 111 5.04 -18.02 -17.57
CA ASP A 111 5.60 -16.86 -18.27
C ASP A 111 5.24 -16.84 -19.76
N GLU A 112 5.44 -15.69 -20.42
CA GLU A 112 5.06 -15.47 -21.82
C GLU A 112 5.91 -16.31 -22.79
N SER A 113 7.20 -16.48 -22.50
CA SER A 113 8.10 -17.23 -23.37
C SER A 113 7.75 -18.72 -23.45
N SER A 114 7.31 -19.30 -22.34
CA SER A 114 6.85 -20.69 -22.30
C SER A 114 5.58 -20.89 -23.17
N ALA A 115 4.65 -19.95 -23.12
CA ALA A 115 3.45 -19.98 -23.96
C ALA A 115 3.80 -19.88 -25.45
N ILE A 116 4.66 -18.93 -25.82
CA ILE A 116 5.10 -18.73 -27.22
C ILE A 116 5.88 -19.92 -27.74
N LYS A 117 6.74 -20.53 -26.91
CA LYS A 117 7.46 -21.75 -27.25
C LYS A 117 6.53 -22.93 -27.51
N ASN A 118 5.42 -23.05 -26.76
CA ASN A 118 4.44 -24.11 -26.93
C ASN A 118 3.75 -24.09 -28.32
N ILE A 119 3.67 -22.94 -28.96
CA ILE A 119 3.15 -22.81 -30.34
C ILE A 119 4.27 -22.76 -31.39
N ASN A 120 5.48 -23.24 -31.06
CA ASN A 120 6.69 -23.20 -31.89
C ASN A 120 7.15 -21.78 -32.29
N GLY A 121 6.80 -20.75 -31.51
CA GLY A 121 7.33 -19.41 -31.69
C GLY A 121 8.81 -19.30 -31.28
N THR A 122 9.49 -18.31 -31.83
CA THR A 122 10.92 -18.08 -31.60
C THR A 122 11.20 -17.28 -30.34
N ILE A 123 12.21 -17.69 -29.57
CA ILE A 123 12.62 -17.04 -28.33
C ILE A 123 14.08 -16.59 -28.46
N LYS A 124 14.35 -15.33 -28.13
CA LYS A 124 15.70 -14.80 -27.98
C LYS A 124 15.97 -14.44 -26.53
N TYR A 125 17.00 -15.04 -25.95
CA TYR A 125 17.47 -14.69 -24.61
C TYR A 125 18.49 -13.55 -24.69
N ILE A 126 18.35 -12.56 -23.80
CA ILE A 126 19.29 -11.45 -23.62
C ILE A 126 19.78 -11.44 -22.17
N GLN A 127 20.87 -10.72 -21.94
CA GLN A 127 21.39 -10.55 -20.58
C GLN A 127 20.40 -9.73 -19.74
N GLY A 128 19.95 -10.30 -18.63
CA GLY A 128 19.14 -9.65 -17.61
C GLY A 128 20.02 -8.93 -16.57
N SER A 129 19.39 -8.49 -15.49
CA SER A 129 20.08 -7.82 -14.39
C SER A 129 19.71 -8.40 -13.04
N VAL A 130 20.70 -8.54 -12.16
CA VAL A 130 20.46 -8.91 -10.74
C VAL A 130 19.61 -7.85 -10.02
N GLU A 131 19.65 -6.60 -10.47
CA GLU A 131 18.80 -5.53 -9.94
C GLU A 131 17.32 -5.74 -10.23
N SER A 132 16.99 -6.45 -11.32
CA SER A 132 15.62 -6.84 -11.66
C SER A 132 15.11 -8.02 -10.80
N LYS A 133 15.61 -8.20 -9.57
CA LYS A 133 15.16 -9.23 -8.63
C LYS A 133 13.65 -9.11 -8.41
N LYS A 134 12.96 -10.25 -8.42
CA LYS A 134 11.54 -10.31 -8.07
C LYS A 134 11.41 -10.28 -6.54
N LEU A 135 10.68 -9.27 -6.05
CA LEU A 135 10.32 -9.16 -4.64
C LEU A 135 9.27 -10.23 -4.31
N THR A 136 9.61 -11.15 -3.43
CA THR A 136 8.72 -12.24 -3.01
C THR A 136 8.46 -12.25 -1.51
N LEU A 137 9.41 -11.70 -0.74
CA LEU A 137 9.35 -11.62 0.72
C LEU A 137 9.51 -10.15 1.16
N GLY A 138 8.78 -9.76 2.22
CA GLY A 138 8.78 -8.37 2.70
C GLY A 138 10.16 -7.85 3.14
N ASN A 139 11.01 -8.72 3.70
CA ASN A 139 12.37 -8.34 4.10
C ASN A 139 13.31 -8.03 2.92
N GLU A 140 12.98 -8.47 1.70
CA GLU A 140 13.76 -8.19 0.49
C GLU A 140 13.61 -6.73 0.01
N LEU A 141 12.63 -5.98 0.54
CA LEU A 141 12.47 -4.53 0.25
C LEU A 141 13.75 -3.75 0.53
N ASN A 142 14.46 -4.10 1.61
CA ASN A 142 15.69 -3.43 2.00
C ASN A 142 16.88 -3.68 1.05
N ASP A 143 16.77 -4.70 0.19
CA ASP A 143 17.81 -5.11 -0.76
C ASP A 143 17.58 -4.53 -2.16
N LEU A 144 16.49 -3.79 -2.39
CA LEU A 144 16.19 -3.22 -3.70
C LEU A 144 17.08 -2.00 -3.99
N PRO A 145 17.94 -2.04 -5.03
CA PRO A 145 18.91 -0.98 -5.29
C PRO A 145 18.28 0.35 -5.76
N CYS A 146 17.08 0.29 -6.32
CA CYS A 146 16.35 1.48 -6.77
C CYS A 146 15.59 2.19 -5.64
N LEU A 147 15.37 1.52 -4.52
CA LEU A 147 14.83 2.15 -3.33
C LEU A 147 15.99 2.70 -2.51
N LYS A 148 15.87 3.93 -2.08
CA LYS A 148 16.77 4.46 -1.04
C LYS A 148 16.63 3.56 0.17
N LYS A 149 17.75 3.16 0.79
CA LYS A 149 17.69 2.46 2.08
C LYS A 149 16.82 3.27 3.02
N PRO A 150 16.00 2.62 3.87
CA PRO A 150 15.23 3.33 4.87
C PRO A 150 16.12 4.37 5.53
N SER A 151 15.79 5.63 5.39
CA SER A 151 16.52 6.68 6.08
C SER A 151 16.15 6.56 7.55
N LYS A 152 17.11 6.78 8.44
CA LYS A 152 16.81 6.98 9.86
C LYS A 152 16.25 8.40 10.11
N ASN A 153 15.69 9.03 9.10
CA ASN A 153 15.05 10.32 9.21
C ASN A 153 13.71 10.16 9.90
N PHE A 154 13.45 11.02 10.84
CA PHE A 154 12.13 11.14 11.44
C PHE A 154 11.27 12.01 10.56
N PHE A 155 10.06 11.57 10.32
CA PHE A 155 9.02 12.33 9.64
C PHE A 155 7.98 12.70 10.68
N THR A 156 7.46 13.92 10.62
CA THR A 156 6.48 14.40 11.58
C THR A 156 5.28 14.98 10.85
N GLY A 157 4.10 14.55 11.24
CA GLY A 157 2.84 15.07 10.75
C GLY A 157 1.97 15.55 11.90
N THR A 158 1.04 16.45 11.58
CA THR A 158 0.04 16.95 12.50
C THR A 158 -1.35 16.63 11.97
N GLY A 159 -2.26 16.26 12.87
CA GLY A 159 -3.68 16.13 12.59
C GLY A 159 -4.48 17.01 13.54
N LEU A 160 -5.54 17.60 13.04
CA LEU A 160 -6.50 18.37 13.84
C LEU A 160 -7.89 17.96 13.37
N ASP A 161 -8.70 17.46 14.30
CA ASP A 161 -10.09 17.16 14.01
C ASP A 161 -11.02 17.74 15.08
N ILE A 162 -12.23 18.14 14.65
CA ILE A 162 -13.21 18.84 15.46
C ILE A 162 -14.58 18.22 15.20
N HIS A 163 -15.20 17.70 16.26
CA HIS A 163 -16.56 17.18 16.16
C HIS A 163 -17.52 17.89 17.09
N ALA A 164 -18.68 18.21 16.56
CA ALA A 164 -19.81 18.70 17.36
C ALA A 164 -20.45 17.55 18.14
N PHE A 165 -21.09 17.85 19.25
CA PHE A 165 -21.88 16.88 19.99
C PHE A 165 -23.23 16.58 19.35
N GLU A 166 -23.73 15.38 19.58
CA GLU A 166 -25.02 14.90 19.16
C GLU A 166 -25.68 14.12 20.30
N ASP A 167 -26.89 14.53 20.68
CA ASP A 167 -27.65 13.89 21.76
C ASP A 167 -28.06 12.46 21.40
N ASN A 168 -28.22 11.61 22.40
CA ASN A 168 -28.65 10.22 22.26
C ASN A 168 -27.75 9.36 21.37
N LYS A 169 -26.47 9.71 21.27
CA LYS A 169 -25.45 8.97 20.54
C LYS A 169 -24.38 8.46 21.52
N GLU A 170 -23.84 7.28 21.28
CA GLU A 170 -22.73 6.76 22.06
C GLU A 170 -21.46 7.58 21.78
N MET A 171 -20.71 7.87 22.83
CA MET A 171 -19.45 8.61 22.73
C MET A 171 -18.27 7.64 22.69
N PHE A 172 -17.52 7.68 21.58
CA PHE A 172 -16.24 6.97 21.44
C PHE A 172 -15.09 7.96 21.41
N LEU A 173 -14.00 7.67 22.13
CA LEU A 173 -12.80 8.51 22.14
C LEU A 173 -11.55 7.66 22.36
N GLY A 174 -10.67 7.59 21.34
CA GLY A 174 -9.49 6.75 21.38
C GLY A 174 -9.80 5.26 21.42
N GLY A 175 -10.91 4.86 20.76
CA GLY A 175 -11.35 3.48 20.67
C GLY A 175 -12.04 2.92 21.92
N ILE A 176 -12.32 3.76 22.93
CA ILE A 176 -13.11 3.37 24.12
C ILE A 176 -14.45 4.10 24.15
N LYS A 177 -15.45 3.44 24.69
CA LYS A 177 -16.76 4.03 24.95
C LYS A 177 -16.75 4.80 26.27
N LEU A 178 -17.09 6.07 26.23
CA LEU A 178 -17.24 6.91 27.42
C LEU A 178 -18.68 6.87 27.96
N PRO A 179 -18.86 6.96 29.29
CA PRO A 179 -20.17 6.81 29.93
C PRO A 179 -20.99 8.12 29.88
N TYR A 180 -21.27 8.59 28.66
CA TYR A 180 -22.09 9.78 28.42
C TYR A 180 -23.26 9.43 27.50
N ASP A 181 -24.34 10.16 27.60
CA ASP A 181 -25.58 10.02 26.82
C ASP A 181 -25.62 10.91 25.56
N PHE A 182 -24.51 11.51 25.25
CA PHE A 182 -24.25 12.25 24.01
C PHE A 182 -22.93 11.78 23.38
N GLY A 183 -22.83 11.83 22.08
CA GLY A 183 -21.65 11.43 21.31
C GLY A 183 -21.24 12.49 20.31
N PHE A 184 -20.59 12.09 19.23
CA PHE A 184 -20.10 12.99 18.20
C PHE A 184 -20.92 12.90 16.92
N LYS A 185 -21.27 14.04 16.34
CA LYS A 185 -21.90 14.12 15.03
C LYS A 185 -20.86 13.80 13.95
N ALA A 186 -20.99 12.65 13.30
CA ALA A 186 -20.08 12.19 12.27
C ALA A 186 -20.74 11.17 11.36
N HIS A 187 -20.12 10.88 10.23
CA HIS A 187 -20.52 9.82 9.28
C HIS A 187 -20.15 8.42 9.81
N SER A 188 -19.05 8.31 10.58
CA SER A 188 -18.58 7.10 11.29
C SER A 188 -19.13 7.05 12.73
N ASP A 189 -18.49 6.28 13.61
CA ASP A 189 -18.72 6.32 15.06
C ASP A 189 -18.32 7.67 15.70
N GLY A 190 -17.56 8.49 14.97
CA GLY A 190 -17.18 9.85 15.34
C GLY A 190 -16.01 9.97 16.28
N ASP A 191 -15.15 8.95 16.42
CA ASP A 191 -13.97 9.03 17.27
C ASP A 191 -12.96 10.08 16.75
N VAL A 192 -13.17 11.33 17.14
CA VAL A 192 -12.38 12.49 16.74
C VAL A 192 -10.88 12.35 17.10
N LEU A 193 -10.53 11.57 18.14
CA LEU A 193 -9.14 11.33 18.50
C LEU A 193 -8.47 10.41 17.48
N ILE A 194 -9.15 9.32 17.11
CA ILE A 194 -8.64 8.41 16.07
C ILE A 194 -8.51 9.13 14.73
N HIS A 195 -9.49 9.94 14.33
CA HIS A 195 -9.44 10.70 13.09
C HIS A 195 -8.23 11.65 13.05
N SER A 196 -7.99 12.40 14.12
CA SER A 196 -6.83 13.30 14.19
C SER A 196 -5.50 12.54 14.15
N VAL A 197 -5.43 11.32 14.72
CA VAL A 197 -4.24 10.46 14.64
C VAL A 197 -4.01 9.96 13.21
N ILE A 198 -5.07 9.55 12.52
CA ILE A 198 -4.98 9.13 11.10
C ILE A 198 -4.40 10.27 10.26
N ASP A 199 -4.90 11.49 10.40
CA ASP A 199 -4.39 12.65 9.67
C ASP A 199 -2.93 12.97 10.00
N ALA A 200 -2.55 12.86 11.29
CA ALA A 200 -1.17 13.04 11.69
C ALA A 200 -0.23 12.00 11.05
N LEU A 201 -0.65 10.75 11.01
CA LEU A 201 0.11 9.64 10.41
C LEU A 201 0.25 9.83 8.89
N LEU A 202 -0.85 10.12 8.19
CA LEU A 202 -0.85 10.37 6.76
C LEU A 202 -0.02 11.61 6.40
N GLY A 203 -0.18 12.69 7.15
CA GLY A 203 0.60 13.92 6.99
C GLY A 203 2.10 13.71 7.17
N ALA A 204 2.52 12.86 8.13
CA ALA A 204 3.93 12.55 8.33
C ALA A 204 4.62 11.95 7.11
N ILE A 205 3.90 11.16 6.33
CA ILE A 205 4.43 10.48 5.13
C ILE A 205 4.01 11.16 3.81
N GLY A 206 3.29 12.29 3.86
CA GLY A 206 2.83 13.01 2.67
C GLY A 206 1.77 12.26 1.86
N ALA A 207 0.90 11.48 2.53
CA ALA A 207 -0.12 10.63 1.89
C ALA A 207 -1.53 11.25 1.87
N GLY A 208 -1.67 12.56 2.04
CA GLY A 208 -2.99 13.22 2.06
C GLY A 208 -3.66 13.17 3.43
N ASP A 209 -4.97 13.01 3.46
CA ASP A 209 -5.80 13.03 4.66
C ASP A 209 -6.78 11.84 4.74
N ILE A 210 -7.52 11.75 5.85
CA ILE A 210 -8.51 10.69 6.10
C ILE A 210 -9.61 10.67 5.03
N GLY A 211 -10.01 11.82 4.51
CA GLY A 211 -11.08 11.93 3.51
C GLY A 211 -10.68 11.37 2.15
N GLU A 212 -9.39 11.40 1.79
CA GLU A 212 -8.88 10.79 0.57
C GLU A 212 -8.91 9.25 0.64
N PHE A 213 -8.65 8.68 1.82
CA PHE A 213 -8.68 7.23 2.03
C PHE A 213 -10.09 6.69 2.27
N PHE A 214 -10.90 7.44 2.99
CA PHE A 214 -12.23 7.03 3.45
C PHE A 214 -13.26 8.13 3.18
N PRO A 215 -13.59 8.39 1.92
CA PRO A 215 -14.52 9.47 1.57
C PRO A 215 -15.91 9.23 2.22
N ASP A 216 -16.47 10.27 2.81
CA ASP A 216 -17.78 10.28 3.45
C ASP A 216 -18.94 10.06 2.47
N THR A 217 -18.67 10.18 1.16
CA THR A 217 -19.60 9.88 0.08
C THR A 217 -19.71 8.36 -0.21
N ASP A 218 -18.85 7.53 0.34
CA ASP A 218 -18.89 6.08 0.15
C ASP A 218 -19.69 5.42 1.29
N GLU A 219 -20.87 4.92 0.98
CA GLU A 219 -21.81 4.27 1.91
C GLU A 219 -21.16 3.12 2.74
N LYS A 220 -20.09 2.51 2.26
CA LYS A 220 -19.39 1.44 3.00
C LYS A 220 -18.75 1.91 4.31
N TYR A 221 -18.53 3.23 4.45
CA TYR A 221 -17.93 3.80 5.65
C TYR A 221 -18.95 4.40 6.62
N LYS A 222 -20.23 4.34 6.28
CA LYS A 222 -21.30 4.86 7.11
C LYS A 222 -21.46 4.05 8.42
N GLY A 223 -21.30 4.74 9.55
CA GLY A 223 -21.34 4.13 10.87
C GLY A 223 -20.17 3.19 11.18
N ILE A 224 -19.10 3.24 10.40
CA ILE A 224 -17.93 2.39 10.62
C ILE A 224 -17.23 2.72 11.94
N ASP A 225 -16.70 1.71 12.60
CA ASP A 225 -15.82 1.83 13.77
C ASP A 225 -14.47 2.42 13.34
N SER A 226 -14.12 3.58 13.88
CA SER A 226 -12.88 4.29 13.54
C SER A 226 -11.61 3.48 13.83
N LYS A 227 -11.68 2.48 14.70
CA LYS A 227 -10.56 1.53 14.92
C LYS A 227 -10.21 0.76 13.66
N ILE A 228 -11.20 0.41 12.83
CA ILE A 228 -10.98 -0.28 11.56
C ILE A 228 -10.26 0.65 10.57
N LEU A 229 -10.61 1.94 10.56
CA LEU A 229 -9.94 2.93 9.73
C LEU A 229 -8.47 3.07 10.15
N LEU A 230 -8.22 3.18 11.45
CA LEU A 230 -6.86 3.29 11.99
C LEU A 230 -6.02 2.04 11.67
N GLU A 231 -6.57 0.84 11.86
CA GLU A 231 -5.88 -0.42 11.55
C GLU A 231 -5.49 -0.51 10.06
N HIS A 232 -6.36 -0.03 9.18
CA HIS A 232 -6.07 0.05 7.75
C HIS A 232 -4.90 0.98 7.45
N ILE A 233 -4.85 2.16 8.07
CA ILE A 233 -3.75 3.11 7.90
C ILE A 233 -2.44 2.57 8.50
N ILE A 234 -2.48 1.94 9.66
CA ILE A 234 -1.29 1.33 10.26
C ILE A 234 -0.73 0.22 9.38
N THR A 235 -1.60 -0.64 8.85
CA THR A 235 -1.21 -1.67 7.89
C THR A 235 -0.57 -1.07 6.64
N PHE A 236 -1.15 0.02 6.11
CA PHE A 236 -0.58 0.75 4.99
C PHE A 236 0.80 1.30 5.31
N LEU A 237 0.99 1.98 6.44
CA LEU A 237 2.29 2.52 6.88
C LEU A 237 3.36 1.43 6.99
N CYS A 238 3.04 0.32 7.66
CA CYS A 238 3.96 -0.81 7.80
C CYS A 238 4.33 -1.41 6.44
N ASN A 239 3.38 -1.55 5.52
CA ASN A 239 3.61 -2.11 4.20
C ASN A 239 4.50 -1.24 3.32
N VAL A 240 4.50 0.07 3.53
CA VAL A 240 5.40 1.00 2.81
C VAL A 240 6.69 1.29 3.59
N GLY A 241 6.91 0.63 4.73
CA GLY A 241 8.18 0.61 5.45
C GLY A 241 8.34 1.71 6.51
N TYR A 242 7.25 2.29 7.01
CA TYR A 242 7.29 3.24 8.12
C TYR A 242 6.95 2.56 9.45
N GLU A 243 7.51 3.09 10.52
CA GLU A 243 7.24 2.69 11.91
C GLU A 243 6.83 3.91 12.72
N ILE A 244 5.85 3.75 13.59
CA ILE A 244 5.40 4.82 14.50
C ILE A 244 6.38 4.88 15.68
N VAL A 245 6.98 6.04 15.90
CA VAL A 245 7.94 6.27 16.97
C VAL A 245 7.27 6.91 18.20
N ASN A 246 6.42 7.91 17.98
CA ASN A 246 5.78 8.66 19.05
C ASN A 246 4.47 9.30 18.59
N ILE A 247 3.50 9.37 19.52
CA ILE A 247 2.24 10.08 19.34
C ILE A 247 2.02 11.03 20.52
N ASP A 248 1.82 12.31 20.22
CA ASP A 248 1.46 13.32 21.20
C ASP A 248 0.07 13.88 20.89
N LEU A 249 -0.85 13.73 21.84
CA LEU A 249 -2.27 14.08 21.71
C LEU A 249 -2.63 15.23 22.64
N THR A 250 -3.34 16.21 22.12
CA THR A 250 -3.93 17.30 22.91
C THR A 250 -5.44 17.32 22.67
N ILE A 251 -6.21 17.00 23.71
CA ILE A 251 -7.68 17.04 23.68
C ILE A 251 -8.13 18.34 24.31
N ILE A 252 -8.85 19.16 23.54
CA ILE A 252 -9.40 20.45 24.00
C ILE A 252 -10.91 20.26 24.19
N ALA A 253 -11.35 20.17 25.43
CA ALA A 253 -12.73 19.87 25.78
C ALA A 253 -13.16 20.56 27.06
N GLN A 254 -14.27 21.31 27.02
CA GLN A 254 -14.92 21.81 28.24
C GLN A 254 -15.65 20.66 28.95
N LYS A 255 -16.34 19.82 28.18
CA LYS A 255 -16.89 18.50 28.48
C LYS A 255 -16.58 17.56 27.34
N PRO A 256 -16.47 16.24 27.62
CA PRO A 256 -16.42 15.58 28.92
C PRO A 256 -15.11 15.86 29.66
N LYS A 257 -15.03 15.51 30.95
CA LYS A 257 -13.76 15.53 31.70
C LYS A 257 -12.92 14.33 31.29
N ILE A 258 -11.81 14.58 30.61
CA ILE A 258 -10.98 13.55 29.99
C ILE A 258 -10.03 12.86 30.97
N ASN A 259 -9.59 13.57 32.02
CA ASN A 259 -8.58 13.06 32.94
C ASN A 259 -8.87 11.66 33.52
N PRO A 260 -10.11 11.30 33.92
CA PRO A 260 -10.40 9.95 34.39
C PRO A 260 -10.14 8.83 33.40
N PHE A 261 -10.25 9.12 32.11
CA PHE A 261 -10.18 8.15 31.01
C PHE A 261 -8.81 8.09 30.31
N LYS A 262 -7.89 9.03 30.62
CA LYS A 262 -6.59 9.14 29.92
C LYS A 262 -5.81 7.83 29.89
N ASN A 263 -5.75 7.09 31.00
CA ASN A 263 -4.99 5.85 31.05
C ASN A 263 -5.64 4.73 30.20
N GLU A 264 -6.96 4.70 30.15
CA GLU A 264 -7.71 3.74 29.35
C GLU A 264 -7.58 4.07 27.85
N ILE A 265 -7.78 5.33 27.47
CA ILE A 265 -7.53 5.82 26.10
C ILE A 265 -6.10 5.49 25.67
N LYS A 266 -5.11 5.82 26.49
CA LYS A 266 -3.71 5.53 26.21
C LYS A 266 -3.44 4.04 26.00
N SER A 267 -4.10 3.18 26.78
CA SER A 267 -3.98 1.72 26.66
C SER A 267 -4.62 1.20 25.37
N SER A 268 -5.80 1.73 25.03
CA SER A 268 -6.51 1.40 23.78
C SER A 268 -5.67 1.80 22.57
N MET A 269 -5.22 3.05 22.52
CA MET A 269 -4.41 3.55 21.41
C MET A 269 -3.10 2.80 21.24
N ALA A 270 -2.40 2.47 22.35
CA ALA A 270 -1.18 1.68 22.31
C ALA A 270 -1.40 0.29 21.68
N LYS A 271 -2.50 -0.35 22.04
CA LYS A 271 -2.89 -1.65 21.48
C LYS A 271 -3.24 -1.53 20.00
N LEU A 272 -4.03 -0.53 19.60
CA LEU A 272 -4.44 -0.30 18.23
C LEU A 272 -3.25 0.01 17.31
N MET A 273 -2.29 0.79 17.78
CA MET A 273 -1.12 1.20 17.00
C MET A 273 0.08 0.26 17.14
N HIS A 274 -0.03 -0.83 17.92
CA HIS A 274 1.04 -1.79 18.16
C HIS A 274 2.35 -1.17 18.71
N ILE A 275 2.24 -0.11 19.51
CA ILE A 275 3.38 0.55 20.16
C ILE A 275 3.26 0.55 21.68
N ASP A 276 4.38 0.69 22.38
CA ASP A 276 4.36 0.80 23.83
C ASP A 276 3.69 2.07 24.30
N LYS A 277 2.95 1.99 25.41
CA LYS A 277 2.26 3.13 26.03
C LYS A 277 3.17 4.32 26.31
N GLN A 278 4.44 4.10 26.60
CA GLN A 278 5.40 5.18 26.89
C GLN A 278 5.59 6.12 25.68
N PHE A 279 5.34 5.65 24.46
CA PHE A 279 5.44 6.44 23.24
C PHE A 279 4.16 7.20 22.89
N ILE A 280 3.12 7.12 23.74
CA ILE A 280 1.88 7.89 23.57
C ILE A 280 1.77 8.85 24.74
N ASN A 281 1.62 10.13 24.44
CA ASN A 281 1.29 11.15 25.42
C ASN A 281 -0.11 11.68 25.18
N ILE A 282 -0.87 11.95 26.25
CA ILE A 282 -2.21 12.54 26.20
C ILE A 282 -2.27 13.73 27.13
N LYS A 283 -2.51 14.90 26.57
CA LYS A 283 -2.81 16.15 27.28
C LYS A 283 -4.29 16.44 27.11
N ALA A 284 -4.89 17.00 28.14
CA ALA A 284 -6.26 17.48 28.09
C ALA A 284 -6.33 18.89 28.71
N THR A 285 -6.97 19.79 28.01
CA THR A 285 -7.16 21.17 28.46
C THR A 285 -8.60 21.62 28.18
N THR A 286 -9.01 22.69 28.85
CA THR A 286 -10.28 23.37 28.57
C THR A 286 -10.05 24.52 27.60
N ALA A 287 -11.11 25.10 27.06
CA ALA A 287 -11.07 26.34 26.28
C ALA A 287 -11.38 27.58 27.15
N GLU A 288 -11.27 27.46 28.48
CA GLU A 288 -11.54 28.55 29.42
C GLU A 288 -12.89 29.25 29.15
N LYS A 289 -13.92 28.46 28.80
CA LYS A 289 -15.27 28.92 28.40
C LYS A 289 -15.33 29.77 27.14
N MET A 290 -14.27 29.83 26.35
CA MET A 290 -14.21 30.60 25.10
C MET A 290 -14.57 29.74 23.89
N GLY A 291 -15.18 30.36 22.89
CA GLY A 291 -15.53 29.75 21.61
C GLY A 291 -16.55 28.62 21.71
N PHE A 292 -16.67 27.83 20.66
CA PHE A 292 -17.61 26.72 20.58
C PHE A 292 -17.29 25.58 21.57
N ILE A 293 -16.00 25.32 21.80
CA ILE A 293 -15.59 24.33 22.80
C ILE A 293 -15.99 24.79 24.21
N GLY A 294 -15.76 26.07 24.52
CA GLY A 294 -16.12 26.66 25.81
C GLY A 294 -17.62 26.72 26.06
N ARG A 295 -18.44 26.80 24.98
CA ARG A 295 -19.92 26.69 25.05
C ARG A 295 -20.42 25.22 25.07
N GLU A 296 -19.48 24.24 25.12
CA GLU A 296 -19.82 22.81 25.17
C GLU A 296 -20.55 22.30 23.92
N GLU A 297 -20.26 22.85 22.75
CA GLU A 297 -20.85 22.46 21.46
C GLU A 297 -20.11 21.30 20.79
N GLY A 298 -18.90 20.99 21.21
CA GLY A 298 -18.03 19.94 20.68
C GLY A 298 -16.66 19.92 21.32
N ILE A 299 -15.76 19.14 20.75
CA ILE A 299 -14.34 19.07 21.14
C ILE A 299 -13.42 19.19 19.94
N ALA A 300 -12.16 19.54 20.19
CA ALA A 300 -11.09 19.46 19.23
C ALA A 300 -9.98 18.54 19.73
N VAL A 301 -9.38 17.79 18.83
CA VAL A 301 -8.19 16.96 19.12
C VAL A 301 -7.11 17.32 18.14
N GLN A 302 -5.94 17.65 18.67
CA GLN A 302 -4.72 17.83 17.90
C GLN A 302 -3.78 16.66 18.18
N SER A 303 -3.26 16.06 17.14
CA SER A 303 -2.31 14.97 17.18
C SER A 303 -1.02 15.33 16.49
N ILE A 304 0.10 14.85 17.02
CA ILE A 304 1.41 14.87 16.37
C ILE A 304 1.89 13.43 16.33
N ALA A 305 2.25 12.96 15.14
CA ALA A 305 2.84 11.65 14.91
C ALA A 305 4.26 11.78 14.39
N THR A 306 5.14 10.91 14.85
CA THR A 306 6.52 10.79 14.34
C THR A 306 6.83 9.37 13.99
#